data_cdab17a711785ee2350ca349b8438774
#
_entry.id   cdab17a711785ee2350ca349b8438774
#
_cell.length_a   1.000
_cell.length_b   1.000
_cell.length_c   1.000
_cell.angle_alpha   90.00
_cell.angle_beta   90.00
_cell.angle_gamma   90.00
#
_symmetry.space_group_name_H-M   'P 1'
#
loop_
_entity.id
_entity.type
_entity.pdbx_description
1 polymer ?
#
loop_
_entity_poly.entity_id
_entity_poly.type
_entity_poly.pdbx_seq_one_letter_code
_entity_poly.pdbx_strand_id
1 'polypeptide(L)'
;METHRLKSIIILTLLLMNVFLLGTLGIRQAQQAAARRQATEELVKLFAAEGVTLSEAAVTFDPPPQALTLERDSGAEKTAAAVFLGDELTAADEGGGILTYTSALGRAVFRASGAFEIVGELGKAPADLVRRFCRSYECESPDEWLDASGSGSVTVNRLCRGYPVEGGTVTFLSENNVLRSVSGTFLPLHSTAAQGEGLLTASTALTSFLEARRTSGAVVSAVKGLSPCYELQNTASTLTLTPLWRVDTDAVDYYVNCVTGAVDHA
;
A
#
# COMPACT_ATOMS: atom_id res chain seq x y z
N MET A 1 -3.74 62.46 9.39
CA MET A 1 -4.06 61.77 10.65
C MET A 1 -5.09 60.67 10.52
N GLU A 2 -6.06 60.77 9.62
CA GLU A 2 -7.13 59.78 9.44
C GLU A 2 -6.67 58.42 8.86
N THR A 3 -5.72 58.40 7.95
CA THR A 3 -5.21 57.18 7.31
C THR A 3 -4.51 56.24 8.29
N HIS A 4 -3.85 56.74 9.32
CA HIS A 4 -3.23 55.92 10.36
C HIS A 4 -4.26 55.25 11.27
N ARG A 5 -5.30 55.96 11.65
CA ARG A 5 -6.39 55.43 12.47
C ARG A 5 -7.16 54.33 11.72
N LEU A 6 -7.41 54.54 10.42
CA LEU A 6 -8.07 53.53 9.58
C LEU A 6 -7.23 52.27 9.46
N LYS A 7 -5.93 52.40 9.21
CA LYS A 7 -4.99 51.22 9.17
C LYS A 7 -4.97 50.47 10.50
N SER A 8 -4.90 51.19 11.63
CA SER A 8 -4.90 50.55 12.96
C SER A 8 -6.19 49.80 13.25
N ILE A 9 -7.36 50.34 12.84
CA ILE A 9 -8.66 49.64 12.99
C ILE A 9 -8.70 48.38 12.15
N ILE A 10 -8.25 48.43 10.89
CA ILE A 10 -8.20 47.24 10.01
C ILE A 10 -7.29 46.19 10.60
N ILE A 11 -6.09 46.57 11.05
CA ILE A 11 -5.15 45.60 11.67
C ILE A 11 -5.75 44.96 12.92
N LEU A 12 -6.39 45.75 13.78
CA LEU A 12 -7.02 45.26 15.01
C LEU A 12 -8.17 44.30 14.69
N THR A 13 -9.01 44.63 13.69
CA THR A 13 -10.11 43.76 13.26
C THR A 13 -9.59 42.46 12.70
N LEU A 14 -8.55 42.49 11.85
CA LEU A 14 -7.90 41.28 11.34
C LEU A 14 -7.29 40.44 12.45
N LEU A 15 -6.65 41.08 13.43
CA LEU A 15 -6.07 40.37 14.59
C LEU A 15 -7.17 39.67 15.42
N LEU A 16 -8.25 40.37 15.72
CA LEU A 16 -9.40 39.79 16.44
C LEU A 16 -10.03 38.62 15.68
N MET A 17 -10.18 38.76 14.36
CA MET A 17 -10.71 37.70 13.52
C MET A 17 -9.78 36.47 13.52
N ASN A 18 -8.45 36.67 13.44
CA ASN A 18 -7.48 35.57 13.53
C ASN A 18 -7.51 34.87 14.89
N VAL A 19 -7.57 35.63 15.99
CA VAL A 19 -7.69 35.07 17.36
C VAL A 19 -8.98 34.28 17.51
N PHE A 20 -10.10 34.78 16.97
CA PHE A 20 -11.37 34.07 16.99
C PHE A 20 -11.31 32.76 16.17
N LEU A 21 -10.73 32.80 14.97
CA LEU A 21 -10.55 31.61 14.12
C LEU A 21 -9.64 30.57 14.80
N LEU A 22 -8.53 30.98 15.38
CA LEU A 22 -7.64 30.11 16.14
C LEU A 22 -8.35 29.50 17.34
N GLY A 23 -9.15 30.29 18.09
CA GLY A 23 -9.95 29.82 19.21
C GLY A 23 -10.97 28.76 18.78
N THR A 24 -11.73 29.03 17.71
CA THR A 24 -12.71 28.06 17.18
C THR A 24 -12.06 26.78 16.68
N LEU A 25 -10.89 26.89 16.01
CA LEU A 25 -10.11 25.73 15.55
C LEU A 25 -9.63 24.88 16.73
N GLY A 26 -9.09 25.52 17.78
CA GLY A 26 -8.64 24.85 19.01
C GLY A 26 -9.76 24.10 19.71
N ILE A 27 -10.94 24.68 19.83
CA ILE A 27 -12.12 24.05 20.42
C ILE A 27 -12.56 22.83 19.58
N ARG A 28 -12.61 22.98 18.26
CA ARG A 28 -12.94 21.84 17.35
C ARG A 28 -11.96 20.70 17.47
N GLN A 29 -10.65 20.99 17.50
CA GLN A 29 -9.62 19.97 17.68
C GLN A 29 -9.74 19.25 19.02
N ALA A 30 -10.00 19.97 20.12
CA ALA A 30 -10.20 19.38 21.43
C ALA A 30 -11.44 18.49 21.47
N GLN A 31 -12.56 18.91 20.86
CA GLN A 31 -13.78 18.11 20.75
C GLN A 31 -13.56 16.84 19.92
N GLN A 32 -12.86 16.96 18.78
CA GLN A 32 -12.54 15.80 17.97
C GLN A 32 -11.63 14.80 18.69
N ALA A 33 -10.62 15.30 19.43
CA ALA A 33 -9.73 14.46 20.22
C ALA A 33 -10.50 13.72 21.35
N ALA A 34 -11.43 14.40 22.03
CA ALA A 34 -12.29 13.79 23.05
C ALA A 34 -13.21 12.70 22.45
N ALA A 35 -13.85 13.00 21.32
CA ALA A 35 -14.71 12.05 20.60
C ALA A 35 -13.95 10.81 20.13
N ARG A 36 -12.71 10.98 19.62
CA ARG A 36 -11.85 9.87 19.21
C ARG A 36 -11.48 8.99 20.40
N ARG A 37 -11.10 9.57 21.54
CA ARG A 37 -10.79 8.81 22.75
C ARG A 37 -12.00 8.00 23.24
N GLN A 38 -13.17 8.62 23.31
CA GLN A 38 -14.39 7.93 23.69
C GLN A 38 -14.70 6.77 22.73
N ALA A 39 -14.61 6.98 21.42
CA ALA A 39 -14.84 5.92 20.43
C ALA A 39 -13.83 4.76 20.58
N THR A 40 -12.55 5.06 20.88
CA THR A 40 -11.54 4.03 21.16
C THR A 40 -11.88 3.23 22.40
N GLU A 41 -12.26 3.90 23.50
CA GLU A 41 -12.65 3.24 24.75
C GLU A 41 -13.89 2.34 24.56
N GLU A 42 -14.87 2.78 23.81
CA GLU A 42 -16.07 2.00 23.48
C GLU A 42 -15.74 0.75 22.65
N LEU A 43 -14.85 0.87 21.65
CA LEU A 43 -14.36 -0.27 20.87
C LEU A 43 -13.60 -1.26 21.75
N VAL A 44 -12.68 -0.80 22.59
CA VAL A 44 -11.92 -1.67 23.48
C VAL A 44 -12.86 -2.43 24.44
N LYS A 45 -13.87 -1.76 24.99
CA LYS A 45 -14.89 -2.42 25.84
C LYS A 45 -15.72 -3.45 25.07
N LEU A 46 -16.10 -3.14 23.81
CA LEU A 46 -16.84 -4.07 22.96
C LEU A 46 -16.03 -5.33 22.69
N PHE A 47 -14.75 -5.18 22.32
CA PHE A 47 -13.86 -6.32 22.10
C PHE A 47 -13.62 -7.14 23.35
N ALA A 48 -13.41 -6.49 24.49
CA ALA A 48 -13.25 -7.17 25.78
C ALA A 48 -14.49 -7.98 26.18
N ALA A 49 -15.70 -7.48 25.89
CA ALA A 49 -16.94 -8.22 26.12
C ALA A 49 -17.04 -9.51 25.28
N GLU A 50 -16.41 -9.54 24.12
CA GLU A 50 -16.32 -10.72 23.23
C GLU A 50 -15.06 -11.58 23.52
N GLY A 51 -14.32 -11.28 24.60
CA GLY A 51 -13.13 -12.02 24.98
C GLY A 51 -11.90 -11.78 24.11
N VAL A 52 -11.84 -10.64 23.41
CA VAL A 52 -10.71 -10.24 22.56
C VAL A 52 -10.05 -9.00 23.13
N THR A 53 -8.74 -9.02 23.23
CA THR A 53 -7.97 -7.83 23.62
C THR A 53 -7.72 -6.97 22.37
N LEU A 54 -8.15 -5.72 22.40
CA LEU A 54 -7.86 -4.74 21.35
C LEU A 54 -6.81 -3.75 21.86
N SER A 55 -5.68 -3.64 21.18
CA SER A 55 -4.70 -2.59 21.46
C SER A 55 -5.28 -1.21 21.10
N GLU A 56 -5.23 -0.24 22.01
CA GLU A 56 -5.64 1.13 21.71
C GLU A 56 -4.86 1.73 20.55
N ALA A 57 -3.59 1.35 20.39
CA ALA A 57 -2.73 1.77 19.28
C ALA A 57 -3.18 1.22 17.92
N ALA A 58 -3.99 0.14 17.90
CA ALA A 58 -4.55 -0.40 16.67
C ALA A 58 -5.73 0.43 16.14
N VAL A 59 -6.33 1.30 16.96
CA VAL A 59 -7.48 2.10 16.54
C VAL A 59 -6.99 3.36 15.84
N THR A 60 -7.14 3.43 14.53
CA THR A 60 -6.86 4.62 13.72
C THR A 60 -8.14 5.33 13.31
N PHE A 61 -8.05 6.63 13.08
CA PHE A 61 -9.13 7.47 12.56
C PHE A 61 -8.78 8.07 11.19
N ASP A 62 -7.64 7.65 10.63
CA ASP A 62 -7.28 8.05 9.29
C ASP A 62 -8.16 7.32 8.26
N PRO A 63 -8.55 7.98 7.18
CA PRO A 63 -9.34 7.33 6.15
C PRO A 63 -8.51 6.26 5.43
N PRO A 64 -9.13 5.17 4.97
CA PRO A 64 -8.45 4.20 4.13
C PRO A 64 -8.06 4.83 2.79
N PRO A 65 -7.09 4.27 2.07
CA PRO A 65 -6.74 4.74 0.73
C PRO A 65 -7.91 4.51 -0.25
N GLN A 66 -7.96 5.32 -1.31
CA GLN A 66 -9.00 5.20 -2.33
C GLN A 66 -8.73 3.99 -3.24
N ALA A 67 -9.80 3.36 -3.74
CA ALA A 67 -9.67 2.34 -4.77
C ALA A 67 -9.00 2.93 -6.04
N LEU A 68 -8.14 2.15 -6.68
CA LEU A 68 -7.37 2.58 -7.84
C LEU A 68 -7.59 1.63 -9.01
N THR A 69 -7.67 2.19 -10.21
CA THR A 69 -7.54 1.44 -11.46
C THR A 69 -6.16 1.71 -12.04
N LEU A 70 -5.46 0.64 -12.39
CA LEU A 70 -4.12 0.71 -12.97
C LEU A 70 -4.23 0.47 -14.48
N GLU A 71 -3.70 1.39 -15.26
CA GLU A 71 -3.60 1.24 -16.70
C GLU A 71 -2.21 0.71 -17.06
N ARG A 72 -2.17 -0.25 -17.96
CA ARG A 72 -0.91 -0.81 -18.45
C ARG A 72 -0.07 0.29 -19.12
N ASP A 73 1.20 0.35 -18.76
CA ASP A 73 2.18 1.27 -19.34
C ASP A 73 3.38 0.50 -19.88
N SER A 74 3.38 0.25 -21.19
CA SER A 74 4.48 -0.43 -21.88
C SER A 74 5.80 0.37 -21.85
N GLY A 75 5.74 1.69 -21.71
CA GLY A 75 6.92 2.52 -21.51
C GLY A 75 7.56 2.27 -20.16
N ALA A 76 6.75 2.18 -19.11
CA ALA A 76 7.22 1.81 -17.77
C ALA A 76 7.76 0.38 -17.73
N GLU A 77 7.11 -0.58 -18.42
CA GLU A 77 7.60 -1.96 -18.57
C GLU A 77 8.98 -2.00 -19.23
N LYS A 78 9.18 -1.25 -20.32
CA LYS A 78 10.47 -1.12 -21.00
C LYS A 78 11.54 -0.54 -20.07
N THR A 79 11.20 0.51 -19.33
CA THR A 79 12.13 1.14 -18.40
C THR A 79 12.50 0.18 -17.25
N ALA A 80 11.55 -0.60 -16.75
CA ALA A 80 11.80 -1.63 -15.74
C ALA A 80 12.71 -2.74 -16.28
N ALA A 81 12.49 -3.20 -17.50
CA ALA A 81 13.36 -4.16 -18.17
C ALA A 81 14.79 -3.62 -18.32
N ALA A 82 14.94 -2.34 -18.68
CA ALA A 82 16.23 -1.69 -18.88
C ALA A 82 17.08 -1.64 -17.59
N VAL A 83 16.46 -1.62 -16.40
CA VAL A 83 17.20 -1.68 -15.11
C VAL A 83 18.10 -2.90 -15.03
N PHE A 84 17.68 -4.03 -15.63
CA PHE A 84 18.36 -5.32 -15.55
C PHE A 84 19.03 -5.72 -16.87
N LEU A 85 18.46 -5.34 -18.01
CA LEU A 85 18.89 -5.77 -19.34
C LEU A 85 19.71 -4.73 -20.11
N GLY A 86 19.83 -3.50 -19.53
CA GLY A 86 20.46 -2.37 -20.20
C GLY A 86 19.54 -1.66 -21.19
N ASP A 87 20.03 -0.57 -21.79
CA ASP A 87 19.22 0.32 -22.61
C ASP A 87 18.97 -0.19 -24.05
N GLU A 88 19.82 -1.09 -24.53
CA GLU A 88 19.70 -1.67 -25.89
C GLU A 88 18.72 -2.85 -25.89
N LEU A 89 17.42 -2.53 -25.92
CA LEU A 89 16.35 -3.51 -25.88
C LEU A 89 15.65 -3.65 -27.24
N THR A 90 15.54 -4.90 -27.70
CA THR A 90 14.64 -5.26 -28.80
C THR A 90 13.29 -5.66 -28.22
N ALA A 91 12.23 -4.95 -28.62
CA ALA A 91 10.87 -5.23 -28.18
C ALA A 91 10.12 -6.07 -29.22
N ALA A 92 9.34 -7.05 -28.77
CA ALA A 92 8.43 -7.86 -29.58
C ALA A 92 7.07 -7.95 -28.89
N ASP A 93 6.00 -7.73 -29.64
CA ASP A 93 4.63 -8.02 -29.20
C ASP A 93 4.27 -9.44 -29.69
N GLU A 94 4.11 -10.36 -28.76
CA GLU A 94 3.79 -11.75 -29.07
C GLU A 94 2.26 -11.98 -29.20
N GLY A 95 1.48 -10.91 -29.07
CA GLY A 95 0.02 -11.00 -29.04
C GLY A 95 -0.50 -11.43 -27.68
N GLY A 96 -1.84 -11.41 -27.51
CA GLY A 96 -2.47 -11.80 -26.24
C GLY A 96 -2.08 -10.94 -25.03
N GLY A 97 -1.56 -9.72 -25.25
CA GLY A 97 -1.10 -8.83 -24.21
C GLY A 97 0.27 -9.21 -23.62
N ILE A 98 1.09 -9.94 -24.37
CA ILE A 98 2.45 -10.32 -23.97
C ILE A 98 3.45 -9.43 -24.72
N LEU A 99 4.23 -8.67 -23.96
CA LEU A 99 5.37 -7.89 -24.48
C LEU A 99 6.67 -8.51 -23.99
N THR A 100 7.59 -8.72 -24.93
CA THR A 100 8.92 -9.28 -24.66
C THR A 100 9.98 -8.26 -24.99
N TYR A 101 10.98 -8.12 -24.12
CA TYR A 101 12.17 -7.31 -24.32
C TYR A 101 13.38 -8.21 -24.23
N THR A 102 14.29 -8.14 -25.21
CA THR A 102 15.50 -8.95 -25.24
C THR A 102 16.74 -8.10 -25.40
N SER A 103 17.83 -8.54 -24.79
CA SER A 103 19.17 -7.98 -24.95
C SER A 103 20.21 -9.09 -24.91
N ALA A 104 21.50 -8.74 -25.00
CA ALA A 104 22.59 -9.67 -24.81
C ALA A 104 22.65 -10.27 -23.38
N LEU A 105 22.07 -9.59 -22.38
CA LEU A 105 22.06 -10.01 -20.97
C LEU A 105 20.90 -10.97 -20.64
N GLY A 106 19.84 -11.00 -21.43
CA GLY A 106 18.70 -11.86 -21.16
C GLY A 106 17.41 -11.41 -21.82
N ARG A 107 16.28 -11.84 -21.23
CA ARG A 107 14.91 -11.61 -21.72
C ARG A 107 14.00 -11.18 -20.59
N ALA A 108 13.14 -10.23 -20.86
CA ALA A 108 12.01 -9.83 -20.00
C ALA A 108 10.68 -10.08 -20.70
N VAL A 109 9.71 -10.60 -19.99
CA VAL A 109 8.34 -10.88 -20.46
C VAL A 109 7.37 -10.19 -19.53
N PHE A 110 6.50 -9.34 -20.07
CA PHE A 110 5.42 -8.67 -19.35
C PHE A 110 4.07 -9.10 -19.91
N ARG A 111 3.13 -9.40 -19.06
CA ARG A 111 1.78 -9.83 -19.41
C ARG A 111 0.74 -8.78 -19.04
N ALA A 112 -0.37 -8.73 -19.77
CA ALA A 112 -1.48 -7.83 -19.47
C ALA A 112 -2.05 -8.02 -18.05
N SER A 113 -1.88 -9.20 -17.48
CA SER A 113 -2.23 -9.51 -16.10
C SER A 113 -1.35 -8.81 -15.04
N GLY A 114 -0.33 -8.07 -15.44
CA GLY A 114 0.68 -7.51 -14.55
C GLY A 114 1.80 -8.51 -14.17
N ALA A 115 1.64 -9.80 -14.47
CA ALA A 115 2.72 -10.74 -14.24
C ALA A 115 3.92 -10.44 -15.13
N PHE A 116 5.12 -10.49 -14.56
CA PHE A 116 6.36 -10.31 -15.31
C PHE A 116 7.44 -11.29 -14.88
N GLU A 117 8.39 -11.52 -15.78
CA GLU A 117 9.54 -12.36 -15.55
C GLU A 117 10.73 -11.81 -16.34
N ILE A 118 11.88 -11.68 -15.71
CA ILE A 118 13.14 -11.29 -16.33
C ILE A 118 14.17 -12.35 -15.98
N VAL A 119 14.82 -12.93 -16.98
CA VAL A 119 15.82 -14.00 -16.81
C VAL A 119 17.05 -13.72 -17.62
N GLY A 120 18.22 -14.11 -17.07
CA GLY A 120 19.52 -13.96 -17.75
C GLY A 120 20.70 -13.78 -16.81
N GLU A 121 21.74 -13.14 -17.34
CA GLU A 121 22.86 -12.65 -16.52
C GLU A 121 22.66 -11.15 -16.26
N LEU A 122 21.70 -10.85 -15.39
CA LEU A 122 21.13 -9.52 -15.21
C LEU A 122 22.11 -8.51 -14.56
N GLY A 123 23.23 -8.98 -14.06
CA GLY A 123 24.29 -8.12 -13.56
C GLY A 123 24.90 -8.62 -12.25
N LYS A 124 26.09 -8.09 -11.97
CA LYS A 124 26.82 -8.29 -10.72
C LYS A 124 26.33 -7.29 -9.66
N ALA A 125 26.62 -7.58 -8.38
CA ALA A 125 26.13 -6.84 -7.22
C ALA A 125 24.57 -6.83 -7.12
N PRO A 126 23.96 -8.02 -6.97
CA PRO A 126 22.51 -8.19 -6.99
C PRO A 126 21.78 -7.35 -5.93
N ALA A 127 22.37 -7.15 -4.75
CA ALA A 127 21.78 -6.32 -3.70
C ALA A 127 21.59 -4.84 -4.13
N ASP A 128 22.52 -4.29 -4.92
CA ASP A 128 22.40 -2.91 -5.42
C ASP A 128 21.36 -2.78 -6.53
N LEU A 129 21.28 -3.78 -7.42
CA LEU A 129 20.26 -3.84 -8.46
C LEU A 129 18.87 -3.94 -7.86
N VAL A 130 18.67 -4.82 -6.89
CA VAL A 130 17.39 -4.99 -6.16
C VAL A 130 17.02 -3.70 -5.44
N ARG A 131 17.93 -3.08 -4.69
CA ARG A 131 17.67 -1.79 -4.02
C ARG A 131 17.27 -0.69 -5.00
N ARG A 132 17.93 -0.62 -6.17
CA ARG A 132 17.60 0.35 -7.21
C ARG A 132 16.19 0.11 -7.74
N PHE A 133 15.86 -1.13 -8.07
CA PHE A 133 14.54 -1.50 -8.55
C PHE A 133 13.47 -1.18 -7.50
N CYS A 134 13.65 -1.64 -6.26
CA CYS A 134 12.69 -1.42 -5.16
C CYS A 134 12.42 0.07 -4.93
N ARG A 135 13.47 0.91 -5.00
CA ARG A 135 13.33 2.36 -4.86
C ARG A 135 12.55 2.99 -6.03
N SER A 136 12.78 2.52 -7.26
CA SER A 136 12.15 3.07 -8.47
C SER A 136 10.71 2.62 -8.64
N TYR A 137 10.37 1.45 -8.12
CA TYR A 137 9.08 0.79 -8.34
C TYR A 137 8.30 0.52 -7.04
N GLU A 138 8.56 1.29 -6.00
CA GLU A 138 7.84 1.21 -4.72
C GLU A 138 7.71 -0.23 -4.20
N CYS A 139 8.83 -0.90 -3.90
CA CYS A 139 8.84 -2.16 -3.18
C CYS A 139 9.41 -1.96 -1.77
N GLU A 140 9.06 -2.86 -0.86
CA GLU A 140 9.77 -2.96 0.41
C GLU A 140 11.25 -3.24 0.15
N SER A 141 12.11 -2.60 0.92
CA SER A 141 13.56 -2.83 0.79
C SER A 141 13.92 -4.12 1.51
N PRO A 142 14.50 -5.12 0.84
CA PRO A 142 14.90 -6.33 1.53
C PRO A 142 16.08 -6.08 2.45
N ASP A 143 16.08 -6.78 3.56
CA ASP A 143 17.24 -6.91 4.45
C ASP A 143 18.35 -7.74 3.77
N GLU A 144 19.37 -8.17 4.54
CA GLU A 144 20.41 -9.08 4.06
C GLU A 144 19.78 -10.42 3.64
N TRP A 145 19.89 -10.77 2.34
CA TRP A 145 19.29 -11.96 1.75
C TRP A 145 20.27 -12.84 0.97
N LEU A 146 21.53 -12.39 0.84
CA LEU A 146 22.57 -13.11 0.15
C LEU A 146 23.48 -13.82 1.15
N ASP A 147 23.87 -15.04 0.83
CA ASP A 147 24.90 -15.78 1.55
C ASP A 147 26.32 -15.28 1.19
N ALA A 148 27.34 -15.91 1.78
CA ALA A 148 28.75 -15.57 1.55
C ALA A 148 29.19 -15.78 0.08
N SER A 149 28.50 -16.60 -0.70
CA SER A 149 28.74 -16.80 -2.14
C SER A 149 28.04 -15.76 -3.01
N GLY A 150 27.21 -14.91 -2.43
CA GLY A 150 26.33 -13.99 -3.15
C GLY A 150 25.12 -14.68 -3.79
N SER A 151 24.74 -15.85 -3.26
CA SER A 151 23.57 -16.62 -3.69
C SER A 151 22.43 -16.44 -2.70
N GLY A 152 21.18 -16.45 -3.19
CA GLY A 152 20.00 -16.32 -2.34
C GLY A 152 18.76 -15.98 -3.15
N SER A 153 17.63 -16.04 -2.47
CA SER A 153 16.33 -15.62 -3.01
C SER A 153 15.63 -14.75 -1.99
N VAL A 154 15.00 -13.70 -2.47
CA VAL A 154 14.17 -12.82 -1.63
C VAL A 154 12.88 -12.45 -2.36
N THR A 155 11.79 -12.48 -1.63
CA THR A 155 10.49 -11.97 -2.08
C THR A 155 10.16 -10.72 -1.29
N VAL A 156 9.80 -9.64 -1.98
CA VAL A 156 9.42 -8.36 -1.39
C VAL A 156 8.02 -8.00 -1.81
N ASN A 157 7.30 -7.30 -0.93
CA ASN A 157 5.98 -6.78 -1.25
C ASN A 157 6.09 -5.48 -2.07
N ARG A 158 5.17 -5.33 -2.99
CA ARG A 158 4.95 -4.07 -3.69
C ARG A 158 4.19 -3.11 -2.78
N LEU A 159 4.52 -1.84 -2.94
CA LEU A 159 3.76 -0.75 -2.34
C LEU A 159 3.04 0.04 -3.43
N CYS A 160 1.93 0.65 -3.08
CA CYS A 160 1.28 1.65 -3.91
C CYS A 160 0.94 2.85 -3.04
N ARG A 161 1.52 4.00 -3.36
CA ARG A 161 1.38 5.23 -2.57
C ARG A 161 1.73 5.04 -1.08
N GLY A 162 2.71 4.17 -0.79
CA GLY A 162 3.17 3.85 0.55
C GLY A 162 2.36 2.78 1.29
N TYR A 163 1.29 2.24 0.69
CA TYR A 163 0.50 1.15 1.26
C TYR A 163 0.90 -0.20 0.67
N PRO A 164 1.03 -1.26 1.49
CA PRO A 164 1.29 -2.62 1.00
C PRO A 164 0.20 -3.09 0.04
N VAL A 165 0.60 -3.89 -0.96
CA VAL A 165 -0.31 -4.49 -1.93
C VAL A 165 -0.29 -5.99 -1.74
N GLU A 166 -1.36 -6.55 -1.17
CA GLU A 166 -1.54 -7.98 -1.05
C GLU A 166 -1.68 -8.64 -2.43
N GLY A 167 -0.95 -9.72 -2.64
CA GLY A 167 -0.82 -10.36 -3.96
C GLY A 167 0.16 -9.66 -4.92
N GLY A 168 0.68 -8.49 -4.53
CA GLY A 168 1.68 -7.76 -5.30
C GLY A 168 3.09 -8.04 -4.79
N THR A 169 3.73 -9.11 -5.25
CA THR A 169 5.09 -9.47 -4.81
C THR A 169 6.08 -9.49 -5.98
N VAL A 170 7.35 -9.33 -5.64
CA VAL A 170 8.48 -9.50 -6.57
C VAL A 170 9.53 -10.38 -5.92
N THR A 171 9.93 -11.43 -6.62
CA THR A 171 10.96 -12.37 -6.19
C THR A 171 12.23 -12.16 -7.01
N PHE A 172 13.34 -12.08 -6.34
CA PHE A 172 14.69 -11.97 -6.92
C PHE A 172 15.49 -13.21 -6.58
N LEU A 173 16.19 -13.75 -7.56
CA LEU A 173 17.09 -14.91 -7.41
C LEU A 173 18.51 -14.53 -7.84
N SER A 174 19.48 -14.75 -6.96
CA SER A 174 20.90 -14.55 -7.23
C SER A 174 21.67 -15.85 -7.08
N GLU A 175 22.65 -16.07 -7.96
CA GLU A 175 23.58 -17.19 -7.91
C GLU A 175 25.00 -16.69 -8.18
N ASN A 176 25.92 -17.03 -7.28
CA ASN A 176 27.35 -16.66 -7.40
C ASN A 176 27.55 -15.15 -7.66
N ASN A 177 26.86 -14.29 -6.89
CA ASN A 177 26.90 -12.85 -6.99
C ASN A 177 26.44 -12.29 -8.36
N VAL A 178 25.59 -13.04 -9.08
CA VAL A 178 24.95 -12.61 -10.34
C VAL A 178 23.46 -12.76 -10.18
N LEU A 179 22.72 -11.69 -10.43
CA LEU A 179 21.25 -11.74 -10.46
C LEU A 179 20.80 -12.55 -11.68
N ARG A 180 20.03 -13.62 -11.46
CA ARG A 180 19.61 -14.58 -12.50
C ARG A 180 18.17 -14.38 -12.93
N SER A 181 17.28 -14.10 -11.98
CA SER A 181 15.89 -13.86 -12.32
C SER A 181 15.24 -12.84 -11.41
N VAL A 182 14.24 -12.18 -11.97
CA VAL A 182 13.29 -11.31 -11.28
C VAL A 182 11.92 -11.67 -11.79
N SER A 183 10.98 -12.00 -10.91
CA SER A 183 9.63 -12.36 -11.32
C SER A 183 8.61 -11.89 -10.30
N GLY A 184 7.38 -11.72 -10.74
CA GLY A 184 6.30 -11.29 -9.83
C GLY A 184 5.25 -10.43 -10.51
N THR A 185 4.74 -9.43 -9.80
CA THR A 185 3.73 -8.50 -10.29
C THR A 185 4.31 -7.12 -10.56
N PHE A 186 4.18 -6.66 -11.77
CA PHE A 186 4.50 -5.30 -12.17
C PHE A 186 3.28 -4.41 -11.98
N LEU A 187 3.40 -3.41 -11.12
CA LEU A 187 2.36 -2.40 -10.92
C LEU A 187 2.82 -1.12 -11.61
N PRO A 188 2.06 -0.60 -12.58
CA PRO A 188 2.36 0.70 -13.17
C PRO A 188 2.23 1.80 -12.11
N LEU A 189 3.09 2.82 -12.19
CA LEU A 189 3.06 3.95 -11.25
C LEU A 189 1.88 4.89 -11.51
N HIS A 190 1.30 4.85 -12.71
CA HIS A 190 0.15 5.65 -13.08
C HIS A 190 -1.14 4.92 -12.67
N SER A 191 -1.93 5.58 -11.84
CA SER A 191 -3.20 5.06 -11.35
C SER A 191 -4.24 6.16 -11.32
N THR A 192 -5.45 5.84 -11.73
CA THR A 192 -6.63 6.71 -11.60
C THR A 192 -7.45 6.28 -10.39
N ALA A 193 -7.93 7.25 -9.63
CA ALA A 193 -8.85 6.95 -8.53
C ALA A 193 -10.17 6.42 -9.12
N ALA A 194 -10.59 5.25 -8.67
CA ALA A 194 -11.90 4.75 -9.00
C ALA A 194 -12.95 5.61 -8.28
N GLN A 195 -13.98 6.01 -9.01
CA GLN A 195 -15.12 6.70 -8.40
C GLN A 195 -15.89 5.70 -7.53
N GLY A 196 -15.95 5.95 -6.23
CA GLY A 196 -16.66 5.10 -5.27
C GLY A 196 -17.27 5.94 -4.15
N GLU A 197 -18.38 5.49 -3.62
CA GLU A 197 -19.01 6.05 -2.42
C GLU A 197 -18.24 5.64 -1.16
N GLY A 198 -18.53 6.32 -0.05
CA GLY A 198 -17.84 6.29 1.23
C GLY A 198 -17.22 4.95 1.65
N LEU A 199 -15.91 4.93 1.83
CA LEU A 199 -15.17 3.77 2.28
C LEU A 199 -15.38 3.53 3.79
N LEU A 200 -15.35 2.26 4.18
CA LEU A 200 -15.49 1.87 5.58
C LEU A 200 -14.36 2.43 6.45
N THR A 201 -14.74 3.06 7.55
CA THR A 201 -13.77 3.55 8.54
C THR A 201 -13.13 2.38 9.30
N ALA A 202 -12.00 2.64 9.93
CA ALA A 202 -11.30 1.68 10.78
C ALA A 202 -12.20 1.07 11.88
N SER A 203 -13.02 1.89 12.52
CA SER A 203 -13.96 1.43 13.55
C SER A 203 -15.04 0.49 13.00
N THR A 204 -15.56 0.81 11.79
CA THR A 204 -16.51 -0.08 11.11
C THR A 204 -15.85 -1.38 10.69
N ALA A 205 -14.61 -1.33 10.18
CA ALA A 205 -13.86 -2.53 9.82
C ALA A 205 -13.61 -3.45 11.03
N LEU A 206 -13.24 -2.89 12.17
CA LEU A 206 -13.07 -3.65 13.42
C LEU A 206 -14.39 -4.32 13.89
N THR A 207 -15.52 -3.63 13.75
CA THR A 207 -16.83 -4.24 14.05
C THR A 207 -17.20 -5.34 13.06
N SER A 208 -16.94 -5.15 11.77
CA SER A 208 -17.15 -6.21 10.74
C SER A 208 -16.29 -7.44 11.02
N PHE A 209 -15.02 -7.24 11.40
CA PHE A 209 -14.13 -8.31 11.81
C PHE A 209 -14.69 -9.09 13.04
N LEU A 210 -15.15 -8.38 14.06
CA LEU A 210 -15.68 -9.00 15.26
C LEU A 210 -16.93 -9.86 14.97
N GLU A 211 -17.80 -9.37 14.10
CA GLU A 211 -18.98 -10.12 13.64
C GLU A 211 -18.59 -11.36 12.80
N ALA A 212 -17.64 -11.22 11.89
CA ALA A 212 -17.14 -12.34 11.09
C ALA A 212 -16.49 -13.41 11.97
N ARG A 213 -15.66 -13.00 12.95
CA ARG A 213 -15.09 -13.92 13.96
C ARG A 213 -16.17 -14.68 14.72
N ARG A 214 -17.22 -13.99 15.19
CA ARG A 214 -18.32 -14.59 15.91
C ARG A 214 -19.08 -15.63 15.07
N THR A 215 -19.28 -15.31 13.80
CA THR A 215 -20.02 -16.17 12.86
C THR A 215 -19.21 -17.39 12.43
N SER A 216 -17.91 -17.23 12.20
CA SER A 216 -17.01 -18.32 11.80
C SER A 216 -16.57 -19.22 12.96
N GLY A 217 -16.70 -18.77 14.20
CA GLY A 217 -16.16 -19.46 15.37
C GLY A 217 -14.64 -19.43 15.47
N ALA A 218 -13.99 -18.51 14.76
CA ALA A 218 -12.53 -18.39 14.77
C ALA A 218 -12.00 -18.03 16.17
N VAL A 219 -10.92 -18.68 16.57
CA VAL A 219 -10.28 -18.44 17.87
C VAL A 219 -9.20 -17.38 17.68
N VAL A 220 -9.55 -16.14 18.04
CA VAL A 220 -8.66 -14.99 18.09
C VAL A 220 -8.78 -14.39 19.47
N SER A 221 -7.66 -14.18 20.17
CA SER A 221 -7.63 -13.65 21.54
C SER A 221 -7.17 -12.19 21.59
N ALA A 222 -6.44 -11.72 20.57
CA ALA A 222 -5.93 -10.36 20.54
C ALA A 222 -5.84 -9.78 19.12
N VAL A 223 -6.21 -8.51 18.99
CA VAL A 223 -5.92 -7.66 17.83
C VAL A 223 -4.75 -6.76 18.20
N LYS A 224 -3.63 -6.92 17.50
CA LYS A 224 -2.36 -6.22 17.73
C LYS A 224 -2.28 -4.92 16.94
N GLY A 225 -2.82 -4.91 15.70
CA GLY A 225 -2.73 -3.80 14.81
C GLY A 225 -3.89 -3.73 13.81
N LEU A 226 -4.09 -2.54 13.25
CA LEU A 226 -4.96 -2.28 12.12
C LEU A 226 -4.23 -1.35 11.17
N SER A 227 -4.04 -1.77 9.96
CA SER A 227 -3.32 -0.98 8.95
C SER A 227 -4.04 -1.03 7.61
N PRO A 228 -4.04 0.07 6.84
CA PRO A 228 -4.60 0.06 5.51
C PRO A 228 -3.63 -0.61 4.53
N CYS A 229 -4.17 -1.38 3.59
CA CYS A 229 -3.45 -2.00 2.50
C CYS A 229 -4.34 -2.04 1.25
N TYR A 230 -3.81 -2.60 0.18
CA TYR A 230 -4.55 -2.87 -1.04
C TYR A 230 -4.60 -4.37 -1.33
N GLU A 231 -5.68 -4.82 -1.90
CA GLU A 231 -5.78 -6.10 -2.59
C GLU A 231 -5.63 -5.89 -4.09
N LEU A 232 -4.73 -6.64 -4.71
CA LEU A 232 -4.60 -6.65 -6.15
C LEU A 232 -5.64 -7.57 -6.76
N GLN A 233 -6.59 -6.99 -7.47
CA GLN A 233 -7.56 -7.72 -8.25
C GLN A 233 -7.21 -7.62 -9.73
N ASN A 234 -7.07 -8.78 -10.36
CA ASN A 234 -6.70 -8.88 -11.76
C ASN A 234 -7.86 -9.44 -12.56
N THR A 235 -8.33 -8.68 -13.51
CA THR A 235 -9.25 -9.14 -14.56
C THR A 235 -8.49 -9.28 -15.88
N ALA A 236 -9.09 -9.89 -16.88
CA ALA A 236 -8.43 -10.14 -18.17
C ALA A 236 -7.84 -8.89 -18.85
N SER A 237 -8.30 -7.69 -18.48
CA SER A 237 -7.91 -6.43 -19.14
C SER A 237 -7.58 -5.28 -18.20
N THR A 238 -7.86 -5.40 -16.89
CA THR A 238 -7.66 -4.32 -15.93
C THR A 238 -7.09 -4.85 -14.63
N LEU A 239 -6.12 -4.09 -14.10
CA LEU A 239 -5.62 -4.26 -12.74
C LEU A 239 -6.31 -3.23 -11.86
N THR A 240 -6.89 -3.68 -10.75
CA THR A 240 -7.50 -2.78 -9.76
C THR A 240 -6.90 -3.04 -8.39
N LEU A 241 -6.75 -1.97 -7.63
CA LEU A 241 -6.35 -2.01 -6.23
C LEU A 241 -7.56 -1.65 -5.38
N THR A 242 -8.08 -2.65 -4.69
CA THR A 242 -9.20 -2.49 -3.77
C THR A 242 -8.66 -2.20 -2.38
N PRO A 243 -9.08 -1.13 -1.71
CA PRO A 243 -8.61 -0.81 -0.38
C PRO A 243 -9.15 -1.81 0.65
N LEU A 244 -8.27 -2.25 1.52
CA LEU A 244 -8.56 -3.16 2.63
C LEU A 244 -8.05 -2.57 3.95
N TRP A 245 -8.66 -3.00 5.05
CA TRP A 245 -8.08 -2.93 6.37
C TRP A 245 -7.50 -4.30 6.74
N ARG A 246 -6.20 -4.37 6.95
CA ARG A 246 -5.53 -5.54 7.52
C ARG A 246 -5.61 -5.47 9.03
N VAL A 247 -6.24 -6.47 9.62
CA VAL A 247 -6.36 -6.68 11.06
C VAL A 247 -5.32 -7.70 11.48
N ASP A 248 -4.24 -7.24 12.11
CA ASP A 248 -3.17 -8.08 12.65
C ASP A 248 -3.63 -8.70 13.98
N THR A 249 -3.66 -10.01 14.04
CA THR A 249 -4.13 -10.75 15.24
C THR A 249 -3.02 -11.60 15.85
N ASP A 250 -3.35 -12.32 16.91
CA ASP A 250 -2.48 -13.31 17.54
C ASP A 250 -2.48 -14.67 16.81
N ALA A 251 -3.38 -14.87 15.84
CA ALA A 251 -3.52 -16.11 15.08
C ALA A 251 -3.13 -15.92 13.60
N VAL A 252 -4.03 -15.34 12.80
CA VAL A 252 -3.84 -15.05 11.38
C VAL A 252 -4.27 -13.62 11.09
N ASP A 253 -3.80 -13.06 10.00
CA ASP A 253 -4.25 -11.75 9.55
C ASP A 253 -5.61 -11.85 8.88
N TYR A 254 -6.46 -10.87 9.15
CA TYR A 254 -7.76 -10.73 8.50
C TYR A 254 -7.77 -9.48 7.63
N TYR A 255 -8.50 -9.55 6.55
CA TYR A 255 -8.63 -8.45 5.60
C TYR A 255 -10.09 -8.04 5.48
N VAL A 256 -10.39 -6.80 5.77
CA VAL A 256 -11.74 -6.23 5.67
C VAL A 256 -11.80 -5.33 4.44
N ASN A 257 -12.62 -5.69 3.48
CA ASN A 257 -12.82 -4.90 2.26
C ASN A 257 -13.48 -3.57 2.58
N CYS A 258 -12.82 -2.46 2.27
CA CYS A 258 -13.30 -1.12 2.60
C CYS A 258 -14.55 -0.70 1.81
N VAL A 259 -14.88 -1.39 0.72
CA VAL A 259 -16.04 -1.08 -0.12
C VAL A 259 -17.24 -1.92 0.29
N THR A 260 -17.05 -3.22 0.49
CA THR A 260 -18.15 -4.19 0.72
C THR A 260 -18.34 -4.57 2.18
N GLY A 261 -17.31 -4.41 3.02
CA GLY A 261 -17.30 -4.91 4.41
C GLY A 261 -17.08 -6.42 4.53
N ALA A 262 -16.82 -7.11 3.42
CA ALA A 262 -16.48 -8.54 3.44
C ALA A 262 -15.17 -8.75 4.21
N VAL A 263 -15.10 -9.85 4.96
CA VAL A 263 -13.94 -10.21 5.78
C VAL A 263 -13.40 -11.54 5.30
N ASP A 264 -12.13 -11.52 4.91
CA ASP A 264 -11.35 -12.68 4.52
C ASP A 264 -10.15 -12.87 5.46
N HIS A 265 -9.47 -14.00 5.39
CA HIS A 265 -8.26 -14.30 6.17
C HIS A 265 -7.16 -14.87 5.27
N ALA A 266 -5.90 -14.61 5.66
CA ALA A 266 -4.73 -15.11 4.96
C ALA A 266 -4.58 -16.64 5.02
#